data_7e59266310e8fbe80bea7e96e1f3bf30
#
_entry.id   7e59266310e8fbe80bea7e96e1f3bf30
#
_cell.length_a   1.000
_cell.length_b   1.000
_cell.length_c   1.000
_cell.angle_alpha   90.00
_cell.angle_beta   90.00
_cell.angle_gamma   90.00
#
_symmetry.space_group_name_H-M   'P 1'
#
loop_
_entity.id
_entity.type
_entity.pdbx_description
1 polymer ?
#
loop_
_entity_poly.entity_id
_entity_poly.type
_entity_poly.pdbx_seq_one_letter_code
_entity_poly.pdbx_strand_id
1 'polypeptide(L)'
;MMRTTLCLATTVAALSLVSSLNLTNTARANDFPTQDIRLVIPYGPGGATDIIFRLISQEAERDLGVSIVPVNMAGAGATLGSRNVKDSRPDGHTLLGSHDTIALSKLAGMVDYSYDAFEPIALLTQTINIPTAHANHEVQSADQIADYVRENPGQVRFSMIPSSTDHFFWAQFFQEVGIDMADVRLVGYPDTGEQVSALLAEEIDFAMFNLPSGGAFFEDGTFRPLGVAHPERLDGLPDVATLRELGIDMDHSTSRGIFAPKGTPQEILDTLAEAYGQALEDETVRSRIENEFGSVVRFLAGEDYQAFLDENEAALSAAAENIDFQN
;
A
#
# COMPACT_ATOMS: atom_id res chain seq x y z
N MET A 1 -53.39 -79.20 -36.70
CA MET A 1 -52.93 -79.71 -35.41
C MET A 1 -51.52 -79.14 -35.19
N MET A 2 -51.37 -78.23 -34.35
CA MET A 2 -50.29 -78.01 -33.38
C MET A 2 -50.35 -76.54 -32.94
N ARG A 3 -50.63 -76.33 -31.67
CA ARG A 3 -50.71 -75.08 -30.97
C ARG A 3 -49.28 -74.59 -30.68
N THR A 4 -48.94 -73.37 -31.07
CA THR A 4 -47.74 -72.69 -30.67
C THR A 4 -48.06 -71.58 -29.67
N THR A 5 -47.57 -71.78 -28.46
CA THR A 5 -47.73 -70.85 -27.33
C THR A 5 -46.74 -69.69 -27.48
N LEU A 6 -47.22 -68.48 -27.43
CA LEU A 6 -46.45 -67.24 -27.46
C LEU A 6 -46.04 -66.84 -26.02
N CYS A 7 -44.76 -66.92 -25.69
CA CYS A 7 -44.23 -66.37 -24.44
C CYS A 7 -43.90 -64.88 -24.62
N LEU A 8 -44.60 -64.04 -23.86
CA LEU A 8 -44.32 -62.61 -23.75
C LEU A 8 -43.21 -62.41 -22.71
N ALA A 9 -42.03 -61.97 -23.11
CA ALA A 9 -40.97 -61.56 -22.20
C ALA A 9 -41.06 -60.03 -21.96
N THR A 10 -41.45 -59.62 -20.79
CA THR A 10 -41.45 -58.23 -20.33
C THR A 10 -40.07 -57.85 -19.80
N THR A 11 -39.34 -57.03 -20.55
CA THR A 11 -38.07 -56.44 -20.13
C THR A 11 -38.35 -55.15 -19.32
N VAL A 12 -38.09 -55.18 -18.02
CA VAL A 12 -38.11 -54.03 -17.13
C VAL A 12 -36.79 -53.32 -17.28
N ALA A 13 -36.74 -52.15 -17.93
CA ALA A 13 -35.61 -51.26 -17.98
C ALA A 13 -35.55 -50.41 -16.69
N ALA A 14 -34.63 -50.76 -15.79
CA ALA A 14 -34.31 -49.94 -14.63
C ALA A 14 -33.49 -48.74 -15.05
N LEU A 15 -34.08 -47.53 -15.09
CA LEU A 15 -33.40 -46.28 -15.26
C LEU A 15 -32.72 -45.91 -13.93
N SER A 16 -31.41 -46.17 -13.85
CA SER A 16 -30.57 -45.70 -12.75
C SER A 16 -30.30 -44.18 -12.96
N LEU A 17 -31.03 -43.32 -12.27
CA LEU A 17 -30.67 -41.91 -12.10
C LEU A 17 -29.41 -41.84 -11.22
N VAL A 18 -28.23 -41.70 -11.82
CA VAL A 18 -27.03 -41.28 -11.12
C VAL A 18 -27.15 -39.78 -10.91
N SER A 19 -27.71 -39.37 -9.78
CA SER A 19 -27.60 -37.98 -9.29
C SER A 19 -26.15 -37.72 -8.93
N SER A 20 -25.42 -37.07 -9.83
CA SER A 20 -24.13 -36.48 -9.55
C SER A 20 -24.37 -35.38 -8.50
N LEU A 21 -24.21 -35.68 -7.23
CA LEU A 21 -24.00 -34.66 -6.21
C LEU A 21 -22.67 -33.97 -6.55
N ASN A 22 -22.78 -32.84 -7.19
CA ASN A 22 -21.71 -31.84 -7.14
C ASN A 22 -21.63 -31.38 -5.68
N LEU A 23 -20.78 -32.03 -4.89
CA LEU A 23 -20.27 -31.49 -3.66
C LEU A 23 -19.42 -30.27 -4.04
N THR A 24 -20.05 -29.14 -4.24
CA THR A 24 -19.37 -27.86 -4.09
C THR A 24 -18.91 -27.86 -2.64
N ASN A 25 -17.60 -28.08 -2.47
CA ASN A 25 -16.93 -27.87 -1.20
C ASN A 25 -16.95 -26.36 -0.95
N THR A 26 -18.11 -25.83 -0.51
CA THR A 26 -18.15 -24.53 0.15
C THR A 26 -17.40 -24.73 1.45
N ALA A 27 -16.13 -24.28 1.50
CA ALA A 27 -15.44 -24.11 2.76
C ALA A 27 -16.42 -23.41 3.69
N ARG A 28 -16.78 -24.06 4.79
CA ARG A 28 -17.63 -23.42 5.79
C ARG A 28 -16.77 -22.31 6.40
N ALA A 29 -17.23 -21.10 6.34
CA ALA A 29 -16.57 -19.94 6.94
C ALA A 29 -16.23 -20.15 8.44
N ASN A 30 -16.97 -21.02 9.11
CA ASN A 30 -16.74 -21.40 10.51
C ASN A 30 -15.41 -22.15 10.78
N ASP A 31 -14.67 -22.57 9.76
CA ASP A 31 -13.41 -23.32 9.92
C ASP A 31 -12.17 -22.50 9.45
N PHE A 32 -12.37 -21.26 8.99
CA PHE A 32 -11.26 -20.40 8.56
C PHE A 32 -10.52 -19.78 9.77
N PRO A 33 -9.17 -19.75 9.74
CA PRO A 33 -8.27 -20.32 8.74
C PRO A 33 -7.98 -21.82 8.98
N THR A 34 -7.81 -22.60 7.89
CA THR A 34 -7.52 -24.04 7.95
C THR A 34 -6.06 -24.41 7.72
N GLN A 35 -5.25 -23.44 7.34
CA GLN A 35 -3.81 -23.58 7.05
C GLN A 35 -3.13 -22.21 7.15
N ASP A 36 -1.79 -22.19 7.07
CA ASP A 36 -1.02 -20.94 7.07
C ASP A 36 -1.47 -19.99 5.96
N ILE A 37 -1.43 -18.69 6.26
CA ILE A 37 -1.80 -17.61 5.35
C ILE A 37 -0.54 -17.03 4.73
N ARG A 38 -0.51 -16.92 3.42
CA ARG A 38 0.56 -16.29 2.67
C ARG A 38 0.27 -14.80 2.49
N LEU A 39 1.11 -13.93 3.06
CA LEU A 39 1.04 -12.49 2.86
C LEU A 39 2.07 -12.05 1.80
N VAL A 40 1.61 -11.72 0.61
CA VAL A 40 2.47 -11.19 -0.45
C VAL A 40 2.71 -9.71 -0.19
N ILE A 41 3.99 -9.35 -0.08
CA ILE A 41 4.46 -7.96 0.05
C ILE A 41 5.17 -7.60 -1.26
N PRO A 42 4.61 -6.72 -2.11
CA PRO A 42 5.12 -6.47 -3.47
C PRO A 42 6.35 -5.55 -3.49
N TYR A 43 7.12 -5.54 -2.41
CA TYR A 43 8.33 -4.73 -2.21
C TYR A 43 9.49 -5.57 -1.72
N GLY A 44 10.72 -5.01 -1.81
CA GLY A 44 11.92 -5.65 -1.29
C GLY A 44 11.89 -5.85 0.23
N PRO A 45 12.64 -6.82 0.75
CA PRO A 45 12.75 -7.05 2.18
C PRO A 45 13.50 -5.91 2.87
N GLY A 46 13.13 -5.64 4.14
CA GLY A 46 13.80 -4.64 4.99
C GLY A 46 13.37 -3.19 4.76
N GLY A 47 12.50 -2.90 3.79
CA GLY A 47 11.85 -1.59 3.67
C GLY A 47 10.74 -1.41 4.72
N ALA A 48 10.32 -0.15 4.94
CA ALA A 48 9.29 0.18 5.94
C ALA A 48 8.02 -0.67 5.79
N THR A 49 7.55 -0.88 4.57
CA THR A 49 6.36 -1.68 4.29
C THR A 49 6.54 -3.14 4.71
N ASP A 50 7.69 -3.76 4.41
CA ASP A 50 8.00 -5.14 4.81
C ASP A 50 8.06 -5.29 6.33
N ILE A 51 8.77 -4.38 6.99
CA ILE A 51 8.96 -4.43 8.46
C ILE A 51 7.63 -4.25 9.19
N ILE A 52 6.82 -3.27 8.80
CA ILE A 52 5.53 -2.97 9.44
C ILE A 52 4.56 -4.15 9.26
N PHE A 53 4.44 -4.69 8.05
CA PHE A 53 3.55 -5.84 7.83
C PHE A 53 4.00 -7.09 8.60
N ARG A 54 5.31 -7.36 8.69
CA ARG A 54 5.83 -8.48 9.49
C ARG A 54 5.51 -8.31 10.97
N LEU A 55 5.69 -7.11 11.50
CA LEU A 55 5.41 -6.80 12.91
C LEU A 55 3.94 -7.05 13.25
N ILE A 56 3.03 -6.45 12.46
CA ILE A 56 1.59 -6.56 12.73
C ILE A 56 1.10 -8.00 12.49
N SER A 57 1.57 -8.65 11.41
CA SER A 57 1.15 -10.02 11.09
C SER A 57 1.59 -11.04 12.14
N GLN A 58 2.78 -10.87 12.72
CA GLN A 58 3.26 -11.75 13.80
C GLN A 58 2.35 -11.67 15.03
N GLU A 59 1.77 -10.53 15.32
CA GLU A 59 0.80 -10.41 16.42
C GLU A 59 -0.56 -10.99 16.04
N ALA A 60 -1.06 -10.73 14.81
CA ALA A 60 -2.32 -11.25 14.31
C ALA A 60 -2.37 -12.80 14.24
N GLU A 61 -1.22 -13.48 14.12
CA GLU A 61 -1.12 -14.94 14.20
C GLU A 61 -1.71 -15.51 15.49
N ARG A 62 -1.66 -14.76 16.59
CA ARG A 62 -2.14 -15.23 17.90
C ARG A 62 -3.66 -15.47 17.90
N ASP A 63 -4.39 -14.56 17.25
CA ASP A 63 -5.86 -14.65 17.18
C ASP A 63 -6.30 -15.63 16.11
N LEU A 64 -5.59 -15.70 14.99
CA LEU A 64 -5.90 -16.63 13.90
C LEU A 64 -5.50 -18.07 14.19
N GLY A 65 -4.56 -18.31 15.10
CA GLY A 65 -4.06 -19.65 15.44
C GLY A 65 -3.29 -20.37 14.33
N VAL A 66 -2.90 -19.66 13.28
CA VAL A 66 -2.07 -20.14 12.17
C VAL A 66 -0.98 -19.12 11.87
N SER A 67 0.08 -19.53 11.15
CA SER A 67 1.13 -18.60 10.73
C SER A 67 0.69 -17.72 9.56
N ILE A 68 1.10 -16.44 9.59
CA ILE A 68 1.05 -15.55 8.45
C ILE A 68 2.47 -15.45 7.87
N VAL A 69 2.70 -16.03 6.70
CA VAL A 69 4.02 -16.14 6.07
C VAL A 69 4.24 -14.98 5.08
N PRO A 70 5.04 -13.96 5.43
CA PRO A 70 5.34 -12.85 4.53
C PRO A 70 6.27 -13.31 3.39
N VAL A 71 5.88 -13.00 2.15
CA VAL A 71 6.61 -13.32 0.92
C VAL A 71 6.84 -12.05 0.12
N ASN A 72 8.09 -11.61 0.04
CA ASN A 72 8.45 -10.47 -0.80
C ASN A 72 8.40 -10.85 -2.27
N MET A 73 7.64 -10.08 -3.07
CA MET A 73 7.48 -10.28 -4.50
C MET A 73 7.58 -8.93 -5.22
N ALA A 74 8.77 -8.33 -5.14
CA ALA A 74 9.07 -7.05 -5.77
C ALA A 74 9.16 -7.16 -7.29
N GLY A 75 9.00 -6.04 -7.97
CA GLY A 75 9.21 -5.90 -9.41
C GLY A 75 8.07 -5.22 -10.14
N ALA A 76 8.40 -4.59 -11.28
CA ALA A 76 7.48 -3.89 -12.15
C ALA A 76 6.54 -2.91 -11.39
N GLY A 77 7.10 -2.04 -10.53
CA GLY A 77 6.31 -1.07 -9.77
C GLY A 77 5.28 -1.73 -8.83
N ALA A 78 5.66 -2.81 -8.13
CA ALA A 78 4.79 -3.62 -7.26
C ALA A 78 3.70 -4.45 -7.99
N THR A 79 3.59 -4.36 -9.31
CA THR A 79 2.54 -5.05 -10.08
C THR A 79 2.75 -6.56 -10.17
N LEU A 80 3.98 -7.06 -9.98
CA LEU A 80 4.24 -8.50 -9.97
C LEU A 80 3.53 -9.18 -8.78
N GLY A 81 3.69 -8.64 -7.58
CA GLY A 81 3.07 -9.17 -6.37
C GLY A 81 1.56 -8.95 -6.35
N SER A 82 1.08 -7.75 -6.70
CA SER A 82 -0.36 -7.46 -6.71
C SER A 82 -1.12 -8.34 -7.72
N ARG A 83 -0.58 -8.55 -8.92
CA ARG A 83 -1.15 -9.47 -9.91
C ARG A 83 -1.18 -10.92 -9.42
N ASN A 84 -0.11 -11.37 -8.73
CA ASN A 84 -0.09 -12.72 -8.16
C ASN A 84 -1.25 -12.94 -7.18
N VAL A 85 -1.53 -11.94 -6.32
CA VAL A 85 -2.66 -12.04 -5.38
C VAL A 85 -3.99 -11.92 -6.11
N LYS A 86 -4.14 -10.95 -7.01
CA LYS A 86 -5.36 -10.76 -7.82
C LYS A 86 -5.82 -12.07 -8.49
N ASP A 87 -4.86 -12.86 -8.99
CA ASP A 87 -5.13 -14.11 -9.71
C ASP A 87 -5.17 -15.35 -8.78
N SER A 88 -5.05 -15.16 -7.45
CA SER A 88 -5.12 -16.23 -6.45
C SER A 88 -6.58 -16.61 -6.13
N ARG A 89 -6.77 -17.76 -5.45
CA ARG A 89 -8.10 -18.19 -5.01
C ARG A 89 -8.64 -17.26 -3.92
N PRO A 90 -9.93 -16.90 -3.97
CA PRO A 90 -10.56 -16.03 -2.98
C PRO A 90 -11.00 -16.82 -1.72
N ASP A 91 -10.05 -17.50 -1.08
CA ASP A 91 -10.26 -18.36 0.08
C ASP A 91 -9.63 -17.84 1.39
N GLY A 92 -9.07 -16.63 1.35
CA GLY A 92 -8.46 -15.95 2.49
C GLY A 92 -7.02 -16.41 2.82
N HIS A 93 -6.47 -17.44 2.16
CA HIS A 93 -5.13 -17.96 2.47
C HIS A 93 -4.01 -17.31 1.64
N THR A 94 -4.33 -16.36 0.76
CA THR A 94 -3.35 -15.51 0.07
C THR A 94 -3.82 -14.08 0.13
N LEU A 95 -3.03 -13.24 0.79
CA LEU A 95 -3.32 -11.83 1.01
C LEU A 95 -2.27 -10.94 0.35
N LEU A 96 -2.62 -9.69 0.09
CA LEU A 96 -1.72 -8.65 -0.38
C LEU A 96 -1.54 -7.62 0.74
N GLY A 97 -0.30 -7.42 1.18
CA GLY A 97 0.08 -6.27 2.01
C GLY A 97 0.65 -5.18 1.12
N SER A 98 -0.10 -4.10 0.89
CA SER A 98 0.30 -3.04 -0.03
C SER A 98 -0.15 -1.66 0.45
N HIS A 99 0.08 -0.67 -0.39
CA HIS A 99 -0.31 0.71 -0.17
C HIS A 99 -0.78 1.34 -1.50
N ASP A 100 -0.81 2.65 -1.59
CA ASP A 100 -1.34 3.44 -2.72
C ASP A 100 -0.80 3.02 -4.10
N THR A 101 0.32 2.29 -4.16
CA THR A 101 0.94 1.81 -5.41
C THR A 101 -0.02 0.97 -6.27
N ILE A 102 -1.09 0.39 -5.68
CA ILE A 102 -2.11 -0.32 -6.46
C ILE A 102 -2.80 0.66 -7.42
N ALA A 103 -3.29 1.79 -6.91
CA ALA A 103 -3.92 2.84 -7.72
C ALA A 103 -2.89 3.55 -8.62
N LEU A 104 -1.71 3.88 -8.08
CA LEU A 104 -0.65 4.55 -8.81
C LEU A 104 -0.19 3.76 -10.05
N SER A 105 -0.10 2.43 -9.95
CA SER A 105 0.27 1.57 -11.09
C SER A 105 -0.78 1.60 -12.21
N LYS A 106 -2.07 1.73 -11.88
CA LYS A 106 -3.13 1.91 -12.88
C LYS A 106 -3.03 3.30 -13.54
N LEU A 107 -2.87 4.35 -12.74
CA LEU A 107 -2.73 5.72 -13.25
C LEU A 107 -1.51 5.88 -14.15
N ALA A 108 -0.40 5.21 -13.83
CA ALA A 108 0.79 5.15 -14.66
C ALA A 108 0.66 4.23 -15.90
N GLY A 109 -0.51 3.60 -16.12
CA GLY A 109 -0.74 2.72 -17.27
C GLY A 109 0.01 1.38 -17.23
N MET A 110 0.55 0.99 -16.08
CA MET A 110 1.31 -0.27 -15.92
C MET A 110 0.40 -1.49 -15.81
N VAL A 111 -0.82 -1.31 -15.33
CA VAL A 111 -1.88 -2.32 -15.17
C VAL A 111 -3.24 -1.72 -15.52
N ASP A 112 -4.22 -2.58 -15.75
CA ASP A 112 -5.60 -2.23 -16.09
C ASP A 112 -6.57 -2.31 -14.88
N TYR A 113 -6.07 -2.51 -13.67
CA TYR A 113 -6.83 -2.65 -12.43
C TYR A 113 -6.31 -1.72 -11.33
N SER A 114 -7.18 -1.44 -10.35
CA SER A 114 -6.89 -0.69 -9.13
C SER A 114 -7.39 -1.47 -7.91
N TYR A 115 -7.80 -0.77 -6.85
CA TYR A 115 -8.39 -1.36 -5.65
C TYR A 115 -9.63 -2.23 -5.94
N ASP A 116 -10.37 -1.91 -7.01
CA ASP A 116 -11.56 -2.66 -7.46
C ASP A 116 -11.29 -4.13 -7.82
N ALA A 117 -10.04 -4.50 -8.06
CA ALA A 117 -9.62 -5.88 -8.30
C ALA A 117 -9.44 -6.73 -7.03
N PHE A 118 -9.65 -6.14 -5.85
CA PHE A 118 -9.43 -6.76 -4.55
C PHE A 118 -10.66 -6.58 -3.64
N GLU A 119 -10.71 -7.35 -2.56
CA GLU A 119 -11.54 -7.07 -1.40
C GLU A 119 -10.66 -6.42 -0.33
N PRO A 120 -10.96 -5.19 0.10
CA PRO A 120 -10.21 -4.53 1.17
C PRO A 120 -10.52 -5.21 2.52
N ILE A 121 -9.48 -5.54 3.29
CA ILE A 121 -9.62 -6.09 4.63
C ILE A 121 -9.54 -4.97 5.66
N ALA A 122 -8.37 -4.33 5.73
CA ALA A 122 -8.17 -3.22 6.66
C ALA A 122 -7.04 -2.28 6.21
N LEU A 123 -7.20 -0.97 6.46
CA LEU A 123 -6.11 -0.02 6.60
C LEU A 123 -5.49 -0.24 7.97
N LEU A 124 -4.16 -0.26 8.06
CA LEU A 124 -3.44 -0.53 9.29
C LEU A 124 -2.63 0.68 9.77
N THR A 125 -1.88 1.30 8.87
CA THR A 125 -0.98 2.41 9.22
C THR A 125 -0.87 3.44 8.11
N GLN A 126 -0.54 4.66 8.51
CA GLN A 126 -0.11 5.73 7.61
C GLN A 126 1.29 6.19 8.01
N THR A 127 2.21 6.19 7.06
CA THR A 127 3.54 6.78 7.26
C THR A 127 3.58 8.15 6.62
N ILE A 128 3.80 9.17 7.42
CA ILE A 128 3.74 10.56 7.00
C ILE A 128 4.98 10.91 6.17
N ASN A 129 4.77 11.58 5.06
CA ASN A 129 5.81 11.97 4.14
C ASN A 129 6.35 13.37 4.48
N ILE A 130 7.66 13.54 4.27
CA ILE A 130 8.44 14.68 4.76
C ILE A 130 9.34 15.16 3.61
N PRO A 131 9.06 16.32 3.01
CA PRO A 131 10.02 16.94 2.10
C PRO A 131 11.31 17.22 2.86
N THR A 132 12.42 16.84 2.28
CA THR A 132 13.73 16.77 2.95
C THR A 132 14.81 17.36 2.07
N ALA A 133 15.74 18.10 2.67
CA ALA A 133 16.97 18.55 2.06
C ALA A 133 18.20 18.13 2.86
N HIS A 134 19.39 18.18 2.27
CA HIS A 134 20.64 18.09 3.02
C HIS A 134 20.76 19.31 3.96
N ALA A 135 21.34 19.13 5.16
CA ALA A 135 21.45 20.21 6.15
C ALA A 135 22.22 21.45 5.65
N ASN A 136 23.13 21.28 4.71
CA ASN A 136 23.89 22.38 4.09
C ASN A 136 23.08 23.18 3.06
N HIS A 137 21.90 22.69 2.65
CA HIS A 137 21.06 23.36 1.67
C HIS A 137 20.52 24.69 2.23
N GLU A 138 20.42 25.72 1.39
CA GLU A 138 19.99 27.06 1.81
C GLU A 138 18.50 27.11 2.17
N VAL A 139 17.64 26.27 1.58
CA VAL A 139 16.22 26.12 1.93
C VAL A 139 16.09 25.50 3.32
N GLN A 140 15.34 26.18 4.20
CA GLN A 140 15.18 25.79 5.61
C GLN A 140 13.80 25.20 5.93
N SER A 141 12.80 25.46 5.07
CA SER A 141 11.40 25.01 5.24
C SER A 141 10.71 24.88 3.88
N ALA A 142 9.63 24.10 3.82
CA ALA A 142 8.97 23.75 2.57
C ALA A 142 8.37 24.94 1.82
N ASP A 143 7.93 25.97 2.52
CA ASP A 143 7.39 27.20 1.93
C ASP A 143 8.41 27.99 1.11
N GLN A 144 9.71 27.77 1.35
CA GLN A 144 10.80 28.41 0.59
C GLN A 144 11.12 27.70 -0.73
N ILE A 145 10.68 26.45 -0.92
CA ILE A 145 11.00 25.65 -2.11
C ILE A 145 10.55 26.36 -3.39
N ALA A 146 9.34 26.92 -3.39
CA ALA A 146 8.79 27.54 -4.59
C ALA A 146 9.59 28.77 -5.04
N ASP A 147 10.04 29.60 -4.12
CA ASP A 147 10.86 30.76 -4.42
C ASP A 147 12.25 30.30 -4.93
N TYR A 148 12.84 29.29 -4.28
CA TYR A 148 14.12 28.72 -4.70
C TYR A 148 14.07 28.17 -6.15
N VAL A 149 12.99 27.48 -6.53
CA VAL A 149 12.78 26.99 -7.90
C VAL A 149 12.64 28.17 -8.88
N ARG A 150 11.89 29.21 -8.52
CA ARG A 150 11.71 30.40 -9.38
C ARG A 150 13.04 31.16 -9.60
N GLU A 151 13.93 31.15 -8.62
CA GLU A 151 15.28 31.75 -8.75
C GLU A 151 16.25 30.86 -9.54
N ASN A 152 16.00 29.53 -9.62
CA ASN A 152 16.86 28.54 -10.27
C ASN A 152 16.09 27.66 -11.29
N PRO A 153 15.36 28.21 -12.28
CA PRO A 153 14.47 27.46 -13.14
C PRO A 153 15.22 26.39 -13.95
N GLY A 154 14.67 25.16 -13.94
CA GLY A 154 15.23 23.99 -14.64
C GLY A 154 16.54 23.46 -14.06
N GLN A 155 16.96 23.91 -12.87
CA GLN A 155 18.20 23.47 -12.24
C GLN A 155 17.95 22.64 -10.98
N VAL A 156 16.85 22.88 -10.26
CA VAL A 156 16.53 22.24 -8.98
C VAL A 156 16.13 20.78 -9.18
N ARG A 157 16.79 19.88 -8.46
CA ARG A 157 16.69 18.42 -8.62
C ARG A 157 15.90 17.83 -7.47
N PHE A 158 14.83 17.11 -7.81
CA PHE A 158 13.99 16.38 -6.87
C PHE A 158 14.13 14.88 -7.15
N SER A 159 14.40 14.07 -6.14
CA SER A 159 14.42 12.62 -6.32
C SER A 159 13.01 12.03 -6.34
N MET A 160 12.83 10.99 -7.12
CA MET A 160 11.58 10.19 -7.10
C MET A 160 11.87 8.75 -7.52
N ILE A 161 11.02 7.82 -7.10
CA ILE A 161 10.91 6.50 -7.70
C ILE A 161 9.78 6.59 -8.73
N PRO A 162 10.03 6.33 -10.01
CA PRO A 162 8.99 6.49 -11.05
C PRO A 162 7.70 5.77 -10.71
N SER A 163 6.57 6.47 -10.85
CA SER A 163 5.21 5.96 -10.58
C SER A 163 4.98 5.46 -9.16
N SER A 164 5.72 5.97 -8.18
CA SER A 164 5.53 5.64 -6.76
C SER A 164 5.02 6.83 -5.95
N THR A 165 4.82 6.61 -4.65
CA THR A 165 4.26 7.58 -3.70
C THR A 165 5.02 8.91 -3.68
N ASP A 166 6.35 8.90 -3.79
CA ASP A 166 7.18 10.11 -3.79
C ASP A 166 7.08 10.91 -5.11
N HIS A 167 6.89 10.24 -6.25
CA HIS A 167 6.59 10.92 -7.51
C HIS A 167 5.28 11.71 -7.40
N PHE A 168 4.24 11.09 -6.87
CA PHE A 168 2.93 11.74 -6.66
C PHE A 168 2.98 12.81 -5.58
N PHE A 169 3.77 12.60 -4.52
CA PHE A 169 4.02 13.64 -3.52
C PHE A 169 4.53 14.92 -4.18
N TRP A 170 5.56 14.84 -4.99
CA TRP A 170 6.12 16.02 -5.65
C TRP A 170 5.16 16.65 -6.63
N ALA A 171 4.38 15.86 -7.38
CA ALA A 171 3.38 16.39 -8.28
C ALA A 171 2.29 17.18 -7.56
N GLN A 172 1.76 16.65 -6.44
CA GLN A 172 0.80 17.35 -5.60
C GLN A 172 1.43 18.60 -4.96
N PHE A 173 2.66 18.47 -4.44
CA PHE A 173 3.37 19.59 -3.84
C PHE A 173 3.56 20.74 -4.84
N PHE A 174 4.02 20.44 -6.05
CA PHE A 174 4.23 21.46 -7.09
C PHE A 174 2.93 22.14 -7.50
N GLN A 175 1.85 21.35 -7.61
CA GLN A 175 0.53 21.91 -7.90
C GLN A 175 0.07 22.87 -6.80
N GLU A 176 0.23 22.50 -5.53
CA GLU A 176 -0.21 23.29 -4.38
C GLU A 176 0.58 24.60 -4.26
N VAL A 177 1.89 24.57 -4.48
CA VAL A 177 2.75 25.75 -4.37
C VAL A 177 2.93 26.54 -5.68
N GLY A 178 2.30 26.09 -6.77
CA GLY A 178 2.33 26.74 -8.09
C GLY A 178 3.69 26.67 -8.79
N ILE A 179 4.37 25.53 -8.71
CA ILE A 179 5.60 25.23 -9.49
C ILE A 179 5.18 24.52 -10.78
N ASP A 180 5.69 24.98 -11.94
CA ASP A 180 5.57 24.26 -13.19
C ASP A 180 6.58 23.09 -13.23
N MET A 181 6.13 21.90 -13.65
CA MET A 181 6.99 20.73 -13.82
C MET A 181 8.15 20.97 -14.77
N ALA A 182 8.01 21.88 -15.73
CA ALA A 182 9.06 22.26 -16.64
C ALA A 182 10.20 23.04 -15.97
N ASP A 183 9.96 23.62 -14.80
CA ASP A 183 10.95 24.42 -14.05
C ASP A 183 11.79 23.58 -13.08
N VAL A 184 11.53 22.26 -12.99
CA VAL A 184 12.24 21.34 -12.09
C VAL A 184 12.85 20.16 -12.84
N ARG A 185 13.76 19.44 -12.18
CA ARG A 185 14.31 18.17 -12.65
C ARG A 185 13.90 17.04 -11.70
N LEU A 186 13.02 16.17 -12.16
CA LEU A 186 12.76 14.91 -11.48
C LEU A 186 13.85 13.90 -11.85
N VAL A 187 14.55 13.38 -10.83
CA VAL A 187 15.63 12.40 -10.99
C VAL A 187 15.14 11.05 -10.47
N GLY A 188 15.01 10.09 -11.38
CA GLY A 188 14.51 8.76 -11.08
C GLY A 188 15.55 7.88 -10.38
N TYR A 189 15.16 7.24 -9.27
CA TYR A 189 15.96 6.25 -8.54
C TYR A 189 15.17 4.93 -8.43
N PRO A 190 15.85 3.78 -8.33
CA PRO A 190 15.19 2.48 -8.22
C PRO A 190 14.60 2.24 -6.83
N ASP A 191 15.15 2.87 -5.79
CA ASP A 191 14.73 2.70 -4.40
C ASP A 191 15.13 3.90 -3.51
N THR A 192 14.60 3.92 -2.30
CA THR A 192 14.86 4.98 -1.29
C THR A 192 16.31 4.99 -0.81
N GLY A 193 17.00 3.85 -0.78
CA GLY A 193 18.40 3.79 -0.33
C GLY A 193 19.33 4.54 -1.28
N GLU A 194 19.08 4.45 -2.59
CA GLU A 194 19.83 5.24 -3.60
C GLU A 194 19.47 6.74 -3.52
N GLN A 195 18.21 7.09 -3.23
CA GLN A 195 17.83 8.50 -2.97
C GLN A 195 18.55 9.07 -1.73
N VAL A 196 18.65 8.29 -0.65
CA VAL A 196 19.43 8.68 0.54
C VAL A 196 20.88 8.93 0.17
N SER A 197 21.50 8.02 -0.60
CA SER A 197 22.89 8.15 -1.04
C SER A 197 23.11 9.39 -1.90
N ALA A 198 22.18 9.68 -2.81
CA ALA A 198 22.22 10.85 -3.68
C ALA A 198 22.07 12.17 -2.91
N LEU A 199 21.17 12.21 -1.89
CA LEU A 199 21.03 13.39 -1.04
C LEU A 199 22.27 13.61 -0.14
N LEU A 200 22.88 12.54 0.39
CA LEU A 200 24.14 12.61 1.13
C LEU A 200 25.30 13.15 0.28
N ALA A 201 25.31 12.80 -1.01
CA ALA A 201 26.30 13.27 -1.97
C ALA A 201 25.99 14.66 -2.55
N GLU A 202 24.87 15.29 -2.15
CA GLU A 202 24.35 16.56 -2.69
C GLU A 202 24.15 16.51 -4.23
N GLU A 203 23.90 15.30 -4.78
CA GLU A 203 23.57 15.09 -6.20
C GLU A 203 22.14 15.50 -6.54
N ILE A 204 21.28 15.61 -5.53
CA ILE A 204 19.89 16.11 -5.57
C ILE A 204 19.72 17.18 -4.50
N ASP A 205 18.75 18.06 -4.70
CA ASP A 205 18.47 19.16 -3.78
C ASP A 205 17.39 18.78 -2.77
N PHE A 206 16.38 18.01 -3.23
CA PHE A 206 15.24 17.60 -2.41
C PHE A 206 14.90 16.13 -2.63
N ALA A 207 14.50 15.47 -1.53
CA ALA A 207 13.93 14.14 -1.51
C ALA A 207 12.64 14.12 -0.67
N MET A 208 11.77 13.14 -0.91
CA MET A 208 10.66 12.84 -0.01
C MET A 208 11.05 11.62 0.84
N PHE A 209 11.20 11.82 2.15
CA PHE A 209 11.45 10.76 3.11
C PHE A 209 10.30 10.65 4.12
N ASN A 210 10.50 9.81 5.10
CA ASN A 210 9.65 9.62 6.27
C ASN A 210 10.55 9.22 7.45
N LEU A 211 10.01 9.11 8.66
CA LEU A 211 10.81 8.74 9.82
C LEU A 211 11.55 7.40 9.67
N PRO A 212 10.95 6.32 9.11
CA PRO A 212 11.68 5.08 8.86
C PRO A 212 12.92 5.22 7.98
N SER A 213 12.88 6.09 6.97
CA SER A 213 13.98 6.25 6.00
C SER A 213 14.92 7.40 6.31
N GLY A 214 14.41 8.46 6.95
CA GLY A 214 15.13 9.70 7.20
C GLY A 214 15.42 9.99 8.66
N GLY A 215 14.74 9.31 9.61
CA GLY A 215 14.74 9.68 11.03
C GLY A 215 16.12 9.75 11.66
N ALA A 216 16.99 8.78 11.41
CA ALA A 216 18.36 8.80 11.91
C ALA A 216 19.17 10.01 11.40
N PHE A 217 18.96 10.40 10.14
CA PHE A 217 19.62 11.58 9.53
C PHE A 217 19.00 12.90 10.01
N PHE A 218 17.73 12.89 10.43
CA PHE A 218 17.10 14.06 11.07
C PHE A 218 17.66 14.25 12.49
N GLU A 219 17.83 13.15 13.23
CA GLU A 219 18.34 13.16 14.61
C GLU A 219 19.81 13.62 14.66
N ASP A 220 20.65 13.13 13.76
CA ASP A 220 22.07 13.51 13.71
C ASP A 220 22.34 14.85 13.00
N GLY A 221 21.28 15.45 12.40
CA GLY A 221 21.35 16.75 11.73
C GLY A 221 22.01 16.74 10.35
N THR A 222 22.17 15.55 9.74
CA THR A 222 22.69 15.43 8.36
C THR A 222 21.64 15.86 7.33
N PHE A 223 20.38 15.48 7.57
CA PHE A 223 19.24 15.92 6.76
C PHE A 223 18.37 16.90 7.55
N ARG A 224 17.71 17.79 6.81
CA ARG A 224 16.74 18.73 7.34
C ARG A 224 15.35 18.34 6.88
N PRO A 225 14.41 17.99 7.80
CA PRO A 225 12.99 17.90 7.48
C PRO A 225 12.46 19.32 7.24
N LEU A 226 11.85 19.55 6.08
CA LEU A 226 11.39 20.89 5.67
C LEU A 226 9.94 21.18 6.08
N GLY A 227 9.21 20.15 6.50
CA GLY A 227 7.83 20.18 6.94
C GLY A 227 7.25 18.78 7.01
N VAL A 228 6.13 18.58 7.68
CA VAL A 228 5.44 17.29 7.73
C VAL A 228 4.10 17.38 7.00
N ALA A 229 3.82 16.43 6.12
CA ALA A 229 2.59 16.39 5.33
C ALA A 229 1.43 15.76 6.11
N HIS A 230 1.10 16.33 7.28
CA HIS A 230 0.08 15.82 8.19
C HIS A 230 -0.62 17.00 8.88
N PRO A 231 -1.90 16.88 9.29
CA PRO A 231 -2.61 17.96 10.00
C PRO A 231 -1.95 18.39 11.31
N GLU A 232 -1.27 17.46 11.99
CA GLU A 232 -0.58 17.66 13.26
C GLU A 232 0.91 17.36 13.13
N ARG A 233 1.73 18.01 13.97
CA ARG A 233 3.17 17.71 14.06
C ARG A 233 3.39 16.29 14.55
N LEU A 234 4.49 15.66 14.11
CA LEU A 234 4.85 14.32 14.56
C LEU A 234 5.57 14.37 15.90
N ASP A 235 5.26 13.43 16.80
CA ASP A 235 5.95 13.30 18.10
C ASP A 235 7.46 13.11 17.93
N GLY A 236 7.89 12.39 16.89
CA GLY A 236 9.30 12.23 16.55
C GLY A 236 9.97 13.46 15.94
N LEU A 237 9.20 14.51 15.60
CA LEU A 237 9.67 15.78 15.01
C LEU A 237 8.86 16.97 15.55
N PRO A 238 8.82 17.20 16.88
CA PRO A 238 7.92 18.18 17.49
C PRO A 238 8.22 19.63 17.07
N ASP A 239 9.44 19.92 16.68
CA ASP A 239 9.89 21.24 16.26
C ASP A 239 9.69 21.51 14.76
N VAL A 240 9.31 20.50 13.97
CA VAL A 240 9.08 20.62 12.52
C VAL A 240 7.62 20.99 12.28
N ALA A 241 7.39 22.11 11.60
CA ALA A 241 6.05 22.59 11.27
C ALA A 241 5.34 21.65 10.29
N THR A 242 4.01 21.60 10.34
CA THR A 242 3.24 20.92 9.30
C THR A 242 3.25 21.75 8.01
N LEU A 243 3.00 21.12 6.85
CA LEU A 243 2.86 21.86 5.60
C LEU A 243 1.74 22.91 5.70
N ARG A 244 0.66 22.59 6.42
CA ARG A 244 -0.46 23.53 6.66
C ARG A 244 -0.04 24.72 7.51
N GLU A 245 0.79 24.54 8.54
CA GLU A 245 1.36 25.65 9.33
C GLU A 245 2.25 26.55 8.47
N LEU A 246 2.86 26.00 7.42
CA LEU A 246 3.67 26.72 6.42
C LEU A 246 2.85 27.32 5.27
N GLY A 247 1.51 27.20 5.33
CA GLY A 247 0.61 27.77 4.32
C GLY A 247 0.40 26.88 3.08
N ILE A 248 0.83 25.61 3.13
CA ILE A 248 0.69 24.64 2.05
C ILE A 248 -0.43 23.67 2.47
N ASP A 249 -1.60 23.74 1.82
CA ASP A 249 -2.77 22.92 2.17
C ASP A 249 -2.66 21.50 1.61
N MET A 250 -1.69 20.74 2.12
CA MET A 250 -1.38 19.41 1.67
C MET A 250 -1.12 18.46 2.84
N ASP A 251 -1.84 17.35 2.84
CA ASP A 251 -1.53 16.17 3.64
C ASP A 251 -1.13 15.03 2.68
N HIS A 252 -0.13 14.24 3.07
CA HIS A 252 0.30 13.12 2.26
C HIS A 252 0.94 12.03 3.12
N SER A 253 0.51 10.79 2.90
CA SER A 253 1.02 9.63 3.62
C SER A 253 1.10 8.40 2.73
N THR A 254 1.92 7.44 3.12
CA THR A 254 1.88 6.09 2.56
C THR A 254 0.91 5.26 3.40
N SER A 255 -0.27 4.98 2.85
CA SER A 255 -1.39 4.32 3.54
C SER A 255 -1.32 2.80 3.31
N ARG A 256 -0.90 2.05 4.35
CA ARG A 256 -0.68 0.60 4.25
C ARG A 256 -1.88 -0.18 4.71
N GLY A 257 -2.34 -1.10 3.85
CA GLY A 257 -3.47 -1.98 4.16
C GLY A 257 -3.32 -3.39 3.62
N ILE A 258 -4.23 -4.23 4.05
CA ILE A 258 -4.32 -5.63 3.66
C ILE A 258 -5.53 -5.81 2.74
N PHE A 259 -5.32 -6.62 1.71
CA PHE A 259 -6.31 -6.92 0.69
C PHE A 259 -6.37 -8.43 0.43
N ALA A 260 -7.55 -8.92 0.07
CA ALA A 260 -7.76 -10.28 -0.42
C ALA A 260 -8.11 -10.28 -1.91
N PRO A 261 -7.99 -11.42 -2.61
CA PRO A 261 -8.51 -11.57 -3.97
C PRO A 261 -10.01 -11.26 -4.05
N LYS A 262 -10.44 -10.67 -5.17
CA LYS A 262 -11.87 -10.35 -5.40
C LYS A 262 -12.74 -11.59 -5.27
N GLY A 263 -13.87 -11.46 -4.56
CA GLY A 263 -14.82 -12.54 -4.29
C GLY A 263 -14.50 -13.37 -3.04
N THR A 264 -13.54 -12.95 -2.20
CA THR A 264 -13.34 -13.55 -0.87
C THR A 264 -14.58 -13.34 -0.02
N PRO A 265 -15.10 -14.40 0.65
CA PRO A 265 -16.32 -14.29 1.48
C PRO A 265 -16.19 -13.26 2.60
N GLN A 266 -17.27 -12.51 2.87
CA GLN A 266 -17.27 -11.45 3.88
C GLN A 266 -16.88 -11.95 5.29
N GLU A 267 -17.36 -13.14 5.70
CA GLU A 267 -17.01 -13.72 7.00
C GLU A 267 -15.50 -13.95 7.18
N ILE A 268 -14.79 -14.24 6.07
CA ILE A 268 -13.30 -14.36 6.06
C ILE A 268 -12.66 -12.99 6.18
N LEU A 269 -13.18 -11.99 5.46
CA LEU A 269 -12.69 -10.61 5.54
C LEU A 269 -12.83 -10.05 6.96
N ASP A 270 -14.00 -10.30 7.59
CA ASP A 270 -14.30 -9.85 8.96
C ASP A 270 -13.35 -10.52 9.97
N THR A 271 -13.12 -11.84 9.86
CA THR A 271 -12.18 -12.57 10.72
C THR A 271 -10.75 -12.02 10.60
N LEU A 272 -10.28 -11.73 9.36
CA LEU A 272 -8.97 -11.16 9.14
C LEU A 272 -8.88 -9.73 9.66
N ALA A 273 -9.89 -8.90 9.41
CA ALA A 273 -9.94 -7.52 9.90
C ALA A 273 -9.90 -7.46 11.43
N GLU A 274 -10.64 -8.34 12.12
CA GLU A 274 -10.63 -8.44 13.58
C GLU A 274 -9.24 -8.78 14.10
N ALA A 275 -8.58 -9.80 13.54
CA ALA A 275 -7.24 -10.23 13.97
C ALA A 275 -6.19 -9.11 13.77
N TYR A 276 -6.21 -8.41 12.63
CA TYR A 276 -5.32 -7.29 12.39
C TYR A 276 -5.65 -6.08 13.29
N GLY A 277 -6.93 -5.83 13.57
CA GLY A 277 -7.36 -4.79 14.51
C GLY A 277 -6.85 -5.05 15.92
N GLN A 278 -7.00 -6.27 16.45
CA GLN A 278 -6.49 -6.67 17.76
C GLN A 278 -4.97 -6.58 17.82
N ALA A 279 -4.27 -6.97 16.76
CA ALA A 279 -2.81 -6.82 16.69
C ALA A 279 -2.35 -5.36 16.83
N LEU A 280 -3.13 -4.39 16.36
CA LEU A 280 -2.84 -2.96 16.50
C LEU A 280 -3.20 -2.40 17.89
N GLU A 281 -3.96 -3.14 18.70
CA GLU A 281 -4.24 -2.78 20.11
C GLU A 281 -3.10 -3.20 21.06
N ASP A 282 -2.20 -4.11 20.64
CA ASP A 282 -1.03 -4.48 21.42
C ASP A 282 -0.09 -3.28 21.60
N GLU A 283 0.18 -2.89 22.85
CA GLU A 283 0.99 -1.71 23.17
C GLU A 283 2.41 -1.79 22.60
N THR A 284 2.99 -2.99 22.51
CA THR A 284 4.34 -3.18 21.95
C THR A 284 4.35 -2.95 20.45
N VAL A 285 3.35 -3.50 19.74
CA VAL A 285 3.17 -3.30 18.30
C VAL A 285 2.95 -1.82 17.99
N ARG A 286 2.01 -1.18 18.70
CA ARG A 286 1.69 0.24 18.55
C ARG A 286 2.91 1.11 18.80
N SER A 287 3.59 0.93 19.94
CA SER A 287 4.77 1.70 20.31
C SER A 287 5.89 1.59 19.27
N ARG A 288 6.10 0.41 18.70
CA ARG A 288 7.09 0.23 17.64
C ARG A 288 6.69 0.92 16.35
N ILE A 289 5.39 0.84 15.95
CA ILE A 289 4.88 1.53 14.76
C ILE A 289 5.06 3.03 14.91
N GLU A 290 4.68 3.61 16.05
CA GLU A 290 4.67 5.04 16.28
C GLU A 290 6.07 5.59 16.56
N ASN A 291 6.86 4.95 17.43
CA ASN A 291 8.13 5.50 17.90
C ASN A 291 9.37 5.00 17.11
N GLU A 292 9.38 3.72 16.65
CA GLU A 292 10.52 3.22 15.87
C GLU A 292 10.34 3.50 14.37
N PHE A 293 9.08 3.39 13.87
CA PHE A 293 8.80 3.54 12.42
C PHE A 293 8.08 4.84 12.07
N GLY A 294 7.80 5.72 13.04
CA GLY A 294 7.20 7.03 12.81
C GLY A 294 5.96 6.98 11.92
N SER A 295 5.18 5.93 12.08
CA SER A 295 3.93 5.72 11.36
C SER A 295 2.77 5.88 12.32
N VAL A 296 1.68 6.48 11.86
CA VAL A 296 0.45 6.60 12.64
C VAL A 296 -0.35 5.31 12.49
N VAL A 297 -0.78 4.71 13.61
CA VAL A 297 -1.74 3.62 13.59
C VAL A 297 -3.11 4.20 13.20
N ARG A 298 -3.66 3.72 12.08
CA ARG A 298 -4.99 4.09 11.62
C ARG A 298 -5.72 2.84 11.15
N PHE A 299 -6.60 2.35 12.01
CA PHE A 299 -7.40 1.18 11.67
C PHE A 299 -8.74 1.60 11.05
N LEU A 300 -8.98 1.16 9.82
CA LEU A 300 -10.29 1.22 9.14
C LEU A 300 -10.56 -0.15 8.52
N ALA A 301 -11.79 -0.63 8.62
CA ALA A 301 -12.21 -1.89 8.01
C ALA A 301 -13.60 -1.77 7.39
N GLY A 302 -14.02 -2.76 6.60
CA GLY A 302 -15.34 -2.79 5.98
C GLY A 302 -15.65 -1.55 5.13
N GLU A 303 -16.83 -0.97 5.31
CA GLU A 303 -17.29 0.19 4.54
C GLU A 303 -16.43 1.43 4.74
N ASP A 304 -15.87 1.64 5.93
CA ASP A 304 -15.00 2.79 6.21
C ASP A 304 -13.67 2.71 5.43
N TYR A 305 -13.11 1.49 5.32
CA TYR A 305 -11.91 1.31 4.52
C TYR A 305 -12.19 1.44 3.02
N GLN A 306 -13.32 0.90 2.54
CA GLN A 306 -13.72 1.09 1.15
C GLN A 306 -13.90 2.57 0.81
N ALA A 307 -14.60 3.34 1.66
CA ALA A 307 -14.79 4.77 1.46
C ALA A 307 -13.44 5.53 1.42
N PHE A 308 -12.52 5.19 2.32
CA PHE A 308 -11.16 5.75 2.30
C PHE A 308 -10.43 5.45 0.97
N LEU A 309 -10.53 4.23 0.43
CA LEU A 309 -9.90 3.86 -0.84
C LEU A 309 -10.50 4.61 -2.03
N ASP A 310 -11.83 4.81 -2.03
CA ASP A 310 -12.52 5.55 -3.09
C ASP A 310 -12.10 7.03 -3.09
N GLU A 311 -12.03 7.66 -1.91
CA GLU A 311 -11.54 9.03 -1.75
C GLU A 311 -10.05 9.17 -2.15
N ASN A 312 -9.22 8.22 -1.73
CA ASN A 312 -7.80 8.17 -2.07
C ASN A 312 -7.60 8.04 -3.59
N GLU A 313 -8.29 7.08 -4.25
CA GLU A 313 -8.18 6.90 -5.71
C GLU A 313 -8.65 8.15 -6.47
N ALA A 314 -9.69 8.85 -6.00
CA ALA A 314 -10.15 10.09 -6.60
C ALA A 314 -9.10 11.21 -6.48
N ALA A 315 -8.49 11.37 -5.29
CA ALA A 315 -7.45 12.36 -5.06
C ALA A 315 -6.19 12.09 -5.90
N LEU A 316 -5.75 10.82 -5.95
CA LEU A 316 -4.61 10.41 -6.79
C LEU A 316 -4.90 10.61 -8.27
N SER A 317 -6.14 10.34 -8.74
CA SER A 317 -6.53 10.55 -10.13
C SER A 317 -6.50 12.03 -10.50
N ALA A 318 -6.96 12.90 -9.62
CA ALA A 318 -6.89 14.35 -9.86
C ALA A 318 -5.44 14.86 -9.93
N ALA A 319 -4.56 14.36 -9.04
CA ALA A 319 -3.14 14.69 -9.10
C ALA A 319 -2.47 14.18 -10.39
N ALA A 320 -2.86 12.98 -10.84
CA ALA A 320 -2.30 12.33 -12.03
C ALA A 320 -2.58 13.09 -13.34
N GLU A 321 -3.65 13.90 -13.41
CA GLU A 321 -3.97 14.70 -14.61
C GLU A 321 -2.84 15.68 -14.97
N ASN A 322 -2.00 16.04 -14.00
CA ASN A 322 -0.88 16.96 -14.16
C ASN A 322 0.48 16.27 -14.26
N ILE A 323 0.51 14.93 -14.27
CA ILE A 323 1.75 14.14 -14.35
C ILE A 323 1.89 13.54 -15.76
N ASP A 324 3.03 13.80 -16.41
CA ASP A 324 3.43 13.07 -17.61
C ASP A 324 4.22 11.81 -17.20
N PHE A 325 3.56 10.66 -17.20
CA PHE A 325 4.18 9.37 -16.88
C PHE A 325 5.06 8.79 -18.00
N GLN A 326 5.18 9.47 -19.15
CA GLN A 326 5.94 9.00 -20.32
C GLN A 326 7.30 9.68 -20.46
N ASN A 327 7.55 10.70 -19.67
CA ASN A 327 8.83 11.44 -19.61
C ASN A 327 9.41 11.27 -18.16
#